data_cb6fe08023608bc107e576832cdbd2f8
#
_entry.id   cb6fe08023608bc107e576832cdbd2f8
#
_cell.length_a   1.000
_cell.length_b   1.000
_cell.length_c   1.000
_cell.angle_alpha   90.00
_cell.angle_beta   90.00
_cell.angle_gamma   90.00
#
_symmetry.space_group_name_H-M   'P 1'
#
loop_
_entity.id
_entity.type
_entity.pdbx_description
1 polymer ?
#
loop_
_entity_poly.entity_id
_entity_poly.type
_entity_poly.pdbx_seq_one_letter_code
_entity_poly.pdbx_strand_id
1 'polypeptide(L)'
;MNQKEMISSVLCVMLCFCFMVGTGGCKKSEEIQVAPTGVLLQYDGCKEFQGANNMSQALVANTSDCLQYQYDGQSTLILKHVNAGFNCCPGDITADIEFNGNSITITESEQEQGCHCLCLFDLDYKVINLKPGRYTIRVTELYIDEHDQVLECTLDLFSATSDSYCLERNNYPWGQ
;
A
#
# COMPACT_ATOMS: atom_id res chain seq x y z
N MET A 1 -45.36 -47.78 -42.38
CA MET A 1 -44.65 -46.50 -42.08
C MET A 1 -45.14 -46.05 -40.71
N ASN A 2 -44.25 -46.01 -39.75
CA ASN A 2 -44.61 -45.95 -38.33
C ASN A 2 -44.75 -44.48 -37.90
N GLN A 3 -45.84 -44.11 -37.26
CA GLN A 3 -46.20 -42.76 -36.86
C GLN A 3 -45.14 -42.04 -35.99
N LYS A 4 -44.22 -42.81 -35.41
CA LYS A 4 -43.10 -42.31 -34.58
C LYS A 4 -41.96 -41.67 -35.38
N GLU A 5 -41.77 -42.03 -36.66
CA GLU A 5 -40.71 -41.47 -37.49
C GLU A 5 -41.06 -40.10 -38.09
N MET A 6 -42.36 -39.86 -38.25
CA MET A 6 -42.85 -38.59 -38.80
C MET A 6 -42.78 -37.45 -37.80
N ILE A 7 -42.85 -37.73 -36.50
CA ILE A 7 -42.77 -36.71 -35.42
C ILE A 7 -41.32 -36.29 -35.19
N SER A 8 -40.38 -37.21 -35.38
CA SER A 8 -38.94 -36.92 -35.19
C SER A 8 -38.37 -36.00 -36.27
N SER A 9 -38.90 -36.11 -37.50
CA SER A 9 -38.41 -35.31 -38.64
C SER A 9 -38.97 -33.88 -38.62
N VAL A 10 -40.15 -33.67 -38.08
CA VAL A 10 -40.75 -32.32 -37.95
C VAL A 10 -40.16 -31.55 -36.77
N LEU A 11 -39.78 -32.26 -35.71
CA LEU A 11 -39.14 -31.61 -34.55
C LEU A 11 -37.71 -31.13 -34.82
N CYS A 12 -37.00 -31.80 -35.74
CA CYS A 12 -35.64 -31.43 -36.08
C CYS A 12 -35.57 -30.18 -37.00
N VAL A 13 -36.62 -29.95 -37.82
CA VAL A 13 -36.70 -28.79 -38.72
C VAL A 13 -37.10 -27.51 -37.98
N MET A 14 -37.86 -27.64 -36.88
CA MET A 14 -38.26 -26.45 -36.06
C MET A 14 -37.15 -25.97 -35.11
N LEU A 15 -36.18 -26.84 -34.75
CA LEU A 15 -35.08 -26.45 -33.87
C LEU A 15 -33.93 -25.74 -34.59
N CYS A 16 -33.87 -25.81 -35.93
CA CYS A 16 -32.84 -25.11 -36.70
C CYS A 16 -33.17 -23.65 -37.05
N PHE A 17 -34.40 -23.17 -36.82
CA PHE A 17 -34.78 -21.81 -37.20
C PHE A 17 -34.68 -20.77 -36.06
N CYS A 18 -34.35 -21.20 -34.84
CA CYS A 18 -34.23 -20.28 -33.69
C CYS A 18 -32.83 -19.79 -33.42
N PHE A 19 -31.79 -20.10 -34.26
CA PHE A 19 -30.41 -19.74 -33.99
C PHE A 19 -29.83 -18.58 -34.84
N MET A 20 -30.69 -17.83 -35.51
CA MET A 20 -30.26 -16.73 -36.39
C MET A 20 -30.82 -15.37 -35.99
N VAL A 21 -30.91 -15.08 -34.70
CA VAL A 21 -31.18 -13.68 -34.29
C VAL A 21 -30.41 -13.43 -32.99
N GLY A 22 -29.36 -12.64 -33.06
CA GLY A 22 -28.84 -11.97 -31.86
C GLY A 22 -27.36 -12.21 -31.61
N THR A 23 -26.46 -11.83 -32.54
CA THR A 23 -25.14 -11.39 -32.13
C THR A 23 -25.27 -10.00 -31.50
N GLY A 24 -25.99 -9.94 -30.38
CA GLY A 24 -25.87 -8.85 -29.43
C GLY A 24 -24.50 -8.94 -28.79
N GLY A 25 -23.50 -8.33 -29.43
CA GLY A 25 -22.21 -8.15 -28.80
C GLY A 25 -22.43 -7.40 -27.49
N CYS A 26 -22.36 -8.11 -26.35
CA CYS A 26 -22.15 -7.45 -25.06
C CYS A 26 -20.89 -6.61 -25.23
N LYS A 27 -21.05 -5.31 -25.45
CA LYS A 27 -19.98 -4.34 -25.24
C LYS A 27 -19.64 -4.47 -23.77
N LYS A 28 -18.55 -5.22 -23.48
CA LYS A 28 -17.94 -5.17 -22.18
C LYS A 28 -17.60 -3.69 -21.96
N SER A 29 -18.32 -3.04 -21.05
CA SER A 29 -17.97 -1.69 -20.64
C SER A 29 -16.54 -1.77 -20.15
N GLU A 30 -15.63 -1.12 -20.83
CA GLU A 30 -14.26 -0.97 -20.37
C GLU A 30 -14.35 -0.10 -19.09
N GLU A 31 -14.22 -0.76 -17.95
CA GLU A 31 -14.15 -0.09 -16.66
C GLU A 31 -12.87 0.73 -16.69
N ILE A 32 -12.99 2.06 -16.68
CA ILE A 32 -11.85 2.97 -16.63
C ILE A 32 -11.13 2.69 -15.31
N GLN A 33 -9.99 2.03 -15.39
CA GLN A 33 -9.14 1.76 -14.25
C GLN A 33 -8.37 3.03 -13.91
N VAL A 34 -8.77 3.69 -12.82
CA VAL A 34 -8.01 4.81 -12.27
C VAL A 34 -6.75 4.25 -11.62
N ALA A 35 -5.59 4.82 -11.97
CA ALA A 35 -4.32 4.42 -11.39
C ALA A 35 -4.27 4.73 -9.89
N PRO A 36 -3.56 3.93 -9.09
CA PRO A 36 -3.33 4.27 -7.69
C PRO A 36 -2.51 5.54 -7.56
N THR A 37 -2.81 6.32 -6.53
CA THR A 37 -2.07 7.54 -6.16
C THR A 37 -1.85 7.58 -4.66
N GLY A 38 -0.72 8.13 -4.24
CA GLY A 38 -0.33 8.24 -2.84
C GLY A 38 0.07 9.66 -2.46
N VAL A 39 -0.13 10.01 -1.20
CA VAL A 39 0.29 11.30 -0.63
C VAL A 39 0.73 11.12 0.82
N LEU A 40 1.70 11.94 1.27
CA LEU A 40 1.95 12.17 2.68
C LEU A 40 0.82 13.05 3.23
N LEU A 41 0.14 12.58 4.28
CA LEU A 41 -0.97 13.30 4.89
C LEU A 41 -0.47 14.29 5.94
N GLN A 42 0.39 13.82 6.80
CA GLN A 42 0.93 14.56 7.94
C GLN A 42 2.16 13.84 8.50
N TYR A 43 2.89 14.56 9.33
CA TYR A 43 3.93 14.01 10.19
C TYR A 43 3.85 14.67 11.56
N ASP A 44 4.26 13.91 12.59
CA ASP A 44 4.36 14.43 13.96
C ASP A 44 5.63 15.29 14.12
N GLY A 45 5.77 15.96 15.24
CA GLY A 45 7.03 16.63 15.60
C GLY A 45 8.11 15.64 16.02
N CYS A 46 9.34 16.16 16.14
CA CYS A 46 10.48 15.43 16.69
C CYS A 46 10.11 14.76 18.02
N LYS A 47 10.30 13.44 18.12
CA LYS A 47 9.96 12.68 19.32
C LYS A 47 10.93 12.99 20.45
N GLU A 48 10.40 13.42 21.58
CA GLU A 48 11.14 13.53 22.82
C GLU A 48 11.09 12.19 23.56
N PHE A 49 12.19 11.47 23.60
CA PHE A 49 12.30 10.25 24.42
C PHE A 49 12.55 10.62 25.88
N GLN A 50 11.48 10.91 26.60
CA GLN A 50 11.55 11.05 28.06
C GLN A 50 11.85 9.68 28.68
N GLY A 51 12.93 9.62 29.46
CA GLY A 51 13.35 8.40 30.15
C GLY A 51 12.19 7.69 30.85
N ALA A 52 12.22 6.40 30.82
CA ALA A 52 11.30 5.30 31.13
C ALA A 52 10.30 5.43 32.31
N ASN A 53 9.64 6.52 32.57
CA ASN A 53 8.74 6.68 33.72
C ASN A 53 7.24 6.73 33.43
N ASN A 54 6.79 6.61 32.18
CA ASN A 54 5.36 6.53 31.85
C ASN A 54 5.01 5.30 31.01
N MET A 55 4.78 4.17 31.70
CA MET A 55 4.33 2.89 31.14
C MET A 55 2.82 2.90 30.83
N SER A 56 2.32 3.64 29.85
CA SER A 56 0.90 3.48 29.48
C SER A 56 0.56 3.67 27.99
N GLN A 57 1.52 3.67 27.11
CA GLN A 57 1.29 3.40 25.68
C GLN A 57 2.28 2.32 25.27
N ALA A 58 1.85 1.33 24.47
CA ALA A 58 2.74 0.39 23.81
C ALA A 58 3.53 1.18 22.75
N LEU A 59 4.51 1.94 23.22
CA LEU A 59 5.41 2.70 22.38
C LEU A 59 6.27 1.69 21.63
N VAL A 60 6.24 1.76 20.32
CA VAL A 60 7.29 1.15 19.50
C VAL A 60 8.61 1.64 20.07
N ALA A 61 9.52 0.71 20.39
CA ALA A 61 10.82 1.07 20.95
C ALA A 61 11.52 2.05 19.99
N ASN A 62 12.30 2.98 20.55
CA ASN A 62 13.05 3.95 19.74
C ASN A 62 14.15 3.32 18.87
N THR A 63 14.37 2.02 19.00
CA THR A 63 15.26 1.22 18.16
C THR A 63 14.52 0.49 17.04
N SER A 64 13.18 0.57 17.00
CA SER A 64 12.37 -0.12 16.01
C SER A 64 11.86 0.88 14.99
N ASP A 65 12.16 0.61 13.75
CA ASP A 65 11.69 1.31 12.56
C ASP A 65 10.56 0.49 11.94
N CYS A 66 9.34 1.04 11.90
CA CYS A 66 8.15 0.24 11.59
C CYS A 66 7.29 0.85 10.49
N LEU A 67 6.80 0.00 9.61
CA LEU A 67 5.70 0.32 8.71
C LEU A 67 4.42 -0.37 9.18
N GLN A 68 3.44 0.41 9.59
CA GLN A 68 2.11 -0.06 9.96
C GLN A 68 1.14 0.25 8.85
N TYR A 69 0.12 -0.60 8.63
CA TYR A 69 -0.89 -0.30 7.63
C TYR A 69 -2.31 -0.65 8.07
N GLN A 70 -3.25 0.05 7.45
CA GLN A 70 -4.67 -0.24 7.52
C GLN A 70 -5.29 -0.08 6.13
N TYR A 71 -5.99 -1.13 5.67
CA TYR A 71 -6.67 -1.17 4.39
C TYR A 71 -8.18 -1.28 4.57
N ASP A 72 -8.96 -0.50 3.82
CA ASP A 72 -10.42 -0.47 3.93
C ASP A 72 -11.14 -1.69 3.32
N GLY A 73 -10.36 -2.61 2.71
CA GLY A 73 -10.88 -3.78 2.01
C GLY A 73 -11.38 -3.50 0.60
N GLN A 74 -11.28 -2.27 0.11
CA GLN A 74 -11.76 -1.84 -1.20
C GLN A 74 -10.69 -1.16 -2.05
N SER A 75 -10.22 0.01 -1.63
CA SER A 75 -9.32 0.82 -2.46
C SER A 75 -8.44 1.81 -1.71
N THR A 76 -8.57 1.92 -0.38
CA THR A 76 -7.81 2.89 0.41
C THR A 76 -6.87 2.18 1.38
N LEU A 77 -5.59 2.50 1.27
CA LEU A 77 -4.54 2.06 2.17
C LEU A 77 -4.02 3.26 2.95
N ILE A 78 -4.06 3.19 4.27
CA ILE A 78 -3.37 4.11 5.17
C ILE A 78 -2.09 3.41 5.63
N LEU A 79 -0.98 4.12 5.54
CA LEU A 79 0.32 3.66 6.01
C LEU A 79 0.80 4.63 7.08
N LYS A 80 1.51 4.09 8.07
CA LYS A 80 2.22 4.88 9.07
C LYS A 80 3.66 4.38 9.16
N HIS A 81 4.61 5.24 8.82
CA HIS A 81 6.02 5.00 9.11
C HIS A 81 6.32 5.52 10.51
N VAL A 82 6.63 4.62 11.42
CA VAL A 82 6.90 4.92 12.83
C VAL A 82 8.40 4.96 13.04
N ASN A 83 8.88 6.05 13.59
CA ASN A 83 10.29 6.30 13.86
C ASN A 83 11.16 6.57 12.61
N ALA A 84 10.60 7.23 11.60
CA ALA A 84 11.39 7.75 10.48
C ALA A 84 12.44 8.77 10.96
N GLY A 85 13.68 8.66 10.48
CA GLY A 85 14.80 9.53 10.87
C GLY A 85 14.88 10.77 9.99
N PHE A 86 14.85 11.97 10.62
CA PHE A 86 15.03 13.26 9.95
C PHE A 86 15.87 14.21 10.80
N ASN A 87 16.32 15.32 10.20
CA ASN A 87 16.94 16.40 10.95
C ASN A 87 15.98 16.94 12.03
N CYS A 88 16.50 17.41 13.18
CA CYS A 88 15.65 18.02 14.22
C CYS A 88 14.95 19.31 13.74
N CYS A 89 15.47 19.92 12.67
CA CYS A 89 14.93 21.12 12.02
C CYS A 89 14.78 20.83 10.52
N PRO A 90 13.85 19.95 10.11
CA PRO A 90 13.82 19.43 8.75
C PRO A 90 13.27 20.42 7.71
N GLY A 91 12.77 21.60 8.15
CA GLY A 91 11.85 22.39 7.32
C GLY A 91 10.58 21.59 7.07
N ASP A 92 10.16 21.47 5.80
CA ASP A 92 9.06 20.59 5.44
C ASP A 92 9.56 19.18 5.13
N ILE A 93 8.92 18.17 5.70
CA ILE A 93 9.09 16.78 5.32
C ILE A 93 8.14 16.48 4.18
N THR A 94 8.65 15.85 3.12
CA THR A 94 7.89 15.47 1.93
C THR A 94 8.13 14.01 1.59
N ALA A 95 7.24 13.43 0.77
CA ALA A 95 7.43 12.08 0.25
C ALA A 95 6.93 12.00 -1.19
N ASP A 96 7.69 11.30 -2.04
CA ASP A 96 7.26 10.88 -3.36
C ASP A 96 6.85 9.41 -3.32
N ILE A 97 5.68 9.08 -3.90
CA ILE A 97 5.10 7.73 -3.86
C ILE A 97 4.90 7.24 -5.28
N GLU A 98 5.76 6.31 -5.67
CA GLU A 98 5.76 5.72 -7.00
C GLU A 98 5.13 4.33 -7.02
N PHE A 99 4.40 4.02 -8.11
CA PHE A 99 3.75 2.75 -8.34
C PHE A 99 4.31 2.09 -9.59
N ASN A 100 4.87 0.89 -9.43
CA ASN A 100 5.37 0.09 -10.55
C ASN A 100 4.81 -1.35 -10.43
N GLY A 101 3.69 -1.59 -11.12
CA GLY A 101 2.95 -2.84 -10.98
C GLY A 101 2.50 -3.05 -9.54
N ASN A 102 3.02 -4.08 -8.89
CA ASN A 102 2.73 -4.39 -7.48
C ASN A 102 3.80 -3.86 -6.52
N SER A 103 4.70 -3.02 -6.98
CA SER A 103 5.69 -2.36 -6.14
C SER A 103 5.27 -0.92 -5.85
N ILE A 104 5.35 -0.51 -4.59
CA ILE A 104 5.11 0.83 -4.11
C ILE A 104 6.41 1.30 -3.46
N THR A 105 7.01 2.35 -4.00
CA THR A 105 8.22 2.96 -3.43
C THR A 105 7.84 4.31 -2.84
N ILE A 106 8.17 4.52 -1.57
CA ILE A 106 8.01 5.77 -0.86
C ILE A 106 9.42 6.34 -0.67
N THR A 107 9.69 7.48 -1.27
CA THR A 107 10.97 8.20 -1.10
C THR A 107 10.72 9.41 -0.21
N GLU A 108 11.27 9.38 0.98
CA GLU A 108 11.16 10.44 1.97
C GLU A 108 12.24 11.48 1.78
N SER A 109 11.91 12.73 2.03
CA SER A 109 12.80 13.88 1.86
C SER A 109 12.51 14.97 2.88
N GLU A 110 13.51 15.76 3.21
CA GLU A 110 13.37 16.99 4.00
C GLU A 110 13.88 18.19 3.21
N GLN A 111 13.28 19.35 3.45
CA GLN A 111 13.61 20.57 2.73
C GLN A 111 14.92 21.20 3.21
N GLU A 112 15.18 21.16 4.50
CA GLU A 112 16.32 21.83 5.12
C GLU A 112 17.00 20.93 6.16
N GLN A 113 18.31 21.03 6.26
CA GLN A 113 19.12 20.42 7.32
C GLN A 113 19.64 21.52 8.25
N GLY A 114 18.73 22.21 8.90
CA GLY A 114 19.01 23.43 9.66
C GLY A 114 19.74 23.22 10.98
N CYS A 115 19.75 22.01 11.52
CA CYS A 115 20.32 21.66 12.82
C CYS A 115 21.37 20.54 12.69
N HIS A 116 22.27 20.45 13.68
CA HIS A 116 23.26 19.35 13.77
C HIS A 116 22.77 18.24 14.70
N CYS A 117 21.55 17.77 14.50
CA CYS A 117 20.96 16.66 15.24
C CYS A 117 19.93 15.94 14.37
N LEU A 118 19.68 14.69 14.68
CA LEU A 118 18.62 13.89 14.09
C LEU A 118 17.55 13.55 15.12
N CYS A 119 16.33 13.35 14.65
CA CYS A 119 15.15 13.03 15.43
C CYS A 119 14.34 11.96 14.74
N LEU A 120 13.49 11.27 15.51
CA LEU A 120 12.47 10.39 14.96
C LEU A 120 11.13 11.09 14.85
N PHE A 121 10.43 10.80 13.76
CA PHE A 121 9.11 11.30 13.42
C PHE A 121 8.20 10.13 13.11
N ASP A 122 6.87 10.31 13.22
CA ASP A 122 5.90 9.42 12.61
C ASP A 122 5.29 10.10 11.39
N LEU A 123 5.21 9.39 10.27
CA LEU A 123 4.67 9.88 9.02
C LEU A 123 3.43 9.07 8.64
N ASP A 124 2.33 9.75 8.33
CA ASP A 124 1.10 9.12 7.87
C ASP A 124 0.92 9.34 6.37
N TYR A 125 0.69 8.26 5.64
CA TYR A 125 0.45 8.27 4.20
C TYR A 125 -0.93 7.75 3.85
N LYS A 126 -1.44 8.18 2.71
CA LYS A 126 -2.68 7.66 2.13
C LYS A 126 -2.47 7.28 0.68
N VAL A 127 -2.84 6.06 0.34
CA VAL A 127 -2.91 5.56 -1.03
C VAL A 127 -4.37 5.30 -1.36
N ILE A 128 -4.83 5.78 -2.51
CA ILE A 128 -6.19 5.57 -3.03
C ILE A 128 -6.16 4.84 -4.37
N ASN A 129 -7.29 4.27 -4.77
CA ASN A 129 -7.46 3.45 -5.97
C ASN A 129 -6.58 2.19 -5.98
N LEU A 130 -6.14 1.72 -4.82
CA LEU A 130 -5.37 0.51 -4.67
C LEU A 130 -6.31 -0.69 -4.54
N LYS A 131 -6.32 -1.60 -5.51
CA LYS A 131 -7.15 -2.80 -5.46
C LYS A 131 -6.63 -3.81 -4.44
N PRO A 132 -7.49 -4.74 -3.94
CA PRO A 132 -6.98 -5.88 -3.19
C PRO A 132 -5.92 -6.63 -4.00
N GLY A 133 -4.78 -6.94 -3.37
CA GLY A 133 -3.63 -7.54 -4.05
C GLY A 133 -2.48 -7.81 -3.10
N ARG A 134 -1.40 -8.36 -3.64
CA ARG A 134 -0.11 -8.43 -2.95
C ARG A 134 0.78 -7.32 -3.46
N TYR A 135 1.30 -6.52 -2.55
CA TYR A 135 2.16 -5.37 -2.85
C TYR A 135 3.44 -5.45 -2.04
N THR A 136 4.56 -5.18 -2.70
CA THR A 136 5.82 -4.91 -2.00
C THR A 136 5.92 -3.42 -1.78
N ILE A 137 6.06 -2.99 -0.53
CA ILE A 137 6.30 -1.60 -0.17
C ILE A 137 7.75 -1.46 0.28
N ARG A 138 8.42 -0.45 -0.26
CA ARG A 138 9.77 -0.07 0.08
C ARG A 138 9.80 1.39 0.49
N VAL A 139 10.38 1.69 1.65
CA VAL A 139 10.65 3.05 2.09
C VAL A 139 12.12 3.36 1.86
N THR A 140 12.39 4.46 1.18
CA THR A 140 13.74 5.01 1.00
C THR A 140 13.90 6.17 1.97
N GLU A 141 14.70 5.94 2.98
CA GLU A 141 14.97 6.85 4.08
C GLU A 141 16.26 7.63 3.84
N LEU A 142 16.35 8.85 4.39
CA LEU A 142 17.50 9.73 4.20
C LEU A 142 18.74 9.32 5.01
N TYR A 143 18.52 8.82 6.22
CA TYR A 143 19.58 8.67 7.25
C TYR A 143 19.78 7.23 7.70
N ILE A 144 19.60 6.27 6.80
CA ILE A 144 20.01 4.88 7.03
C ILE A 144 21.44 4.66 6.51
N ASP A 145 22.22 3.84 7.21
CA ASP A 145 23.55 3.44 6.72
C ASP A 145 23.41 2.53 5.49
N GLU A 146 24.39 2.57 4.58
CA GLU A 146 24.42 1.71 3.39
C GLU A 146 24.42 0.20 3.70
N HIS A 147 24.80 -0.16 4.94
CA HIS A 147 24.80 -1.55 5.42
C HIS A 147 23.54 -1.91 6.20
N ASP A 148 22.66 -0.94 6.49
CA ASP A 148 21.41 -1.19 7.18
C ASP A 148 20.36 -1.81 6.25
N GLN A 149 19.51 -2.62 6.85
CA GLN A 149 18.39 -3.22 6.12
C GLN A 149 17.39 -2.13 5.73
N VAL A 150 17.03 -2.10 4.44
CA VAL A 150 15.96 -1.21 3.94
C VAL A 150 14.62 -1.65 4.50
N LEU A 151 13.78 -0.69 4.89
CA LEU A 151 12.42 -0.96 5.32
C LEU A 151 11.57 -1.39 4.10
N GLU A 152 11.46 -2.70 3.92
CA GLU A 152 10.74 -3.31 2.82
C GLU A 152 9.89 -4.49 3.33
N CYS A 153 8.62 -4.51 2.98
CA CYS A 153 7.71 -5.57 3.36
C CYS A 153 6.71 -5.90 2.25
N THR A 154 6.09 -7.07 2.34
CA THR A 154 5.00 -7.48 1.44
C THR A 154 3.68 -7.45 2.18
N LEU A 155 2.72 -6.69 1.65
CA LEU A 155 1.34 -6.64 2.12
C LEU A 155 0.48 -7.60 1.31
N ASP A 156 -0.31 -8.44 1.97
CA ASP A 156 -1.35 -9.26 1.34
C ASP A 156 -2.72 -8.69 1.68
N LEU A 157 -3.17 -7.73 0.87
CA LEU A 157 -4.44 -7.02 1.05
C LEU A 157 -5.68 -7.87 0.70
N PHE A 158 -5.49 -9.14 0.28
CA PHE A 158 -6.59 -10.10 0.15
C PHE A 158 -6.94 -10.73 1.51
N SER A 159 -5.95 -10.94 2.36
CA SER A 159 -6.08 -11.73 3.60
C SER A 159 -6.03 -10.89 4.86
N ALA A 160 -5.37 -9.73 4.84
CA ALA A 160 -5.19 -8.88 6.01
C ALA A 160 -5.55 -7.42 5.70
N THR A 161 -6.37 -6.82 6.56
CA THR A 161 -6.72 -5.40 6.48
C THR A 161 -5.81 -4.50 7.32
N SER A 162 -4.99 -5.07 8.19
CA SER A 162 -4.01 -4.33 9.00
C SER A 162 -2.90 -5.26 9.46
N ASP A 163 -1.70 -4.73 9.54
CA ASP A 163 -0.52 -5.39 10.11
C ASP A 163 0.58 -4.36 10.39
N SER A 164 1.70 -4.82 10.97
CA SER A 164 2.87 -4.03 11.24
C SER A 164 4.13 -4.84 10.91
N TYR A 165 5.06 -4.22 10.21
CA TYR A 165 6.38 -4.75 9.92
C TYR A 165 7.43 -3.84 10.53
N CYS A 166 8.35 -4.38 11.34
CA CYS A 166 9.37 -3.62 12.03
C CYS A 166 10.76 -4.18 11.78
N LEU A 167 11.72 -3.28 11.69
CA LEU A 167 13.16 -3.55 11.70
C LEU A 167 13.74 -3.04 13.01
N GLU A 168 14.66 -3.80 13.60
CA GLU A 168 15.47 -3.32 14.72
C GLU A 168 16.68 -2.55 14.18
N ARG A 169 16.86 -1.33 14.66
CA ARG A 169 17.99 -0.47 14.35
C ARG A 169 19.01 -0.48 15.50
N ASN A 170 20.28 -0.62 15.18
CA ASN A 170 21.34 -0.70 16.18
C ASN A 170 21.79 0.67 16.69
N ASN A 171 21.67 1.71 15.86
CA ASN A 171 22.07 3.07 16.17
C ASN A 171 20.86 3.99 16.09
N TYR A 172 20.66 4.83 17.08
CA TYR A 172 19.62 5.84 17.07
C TYR A 172 20.24 7.25 17.17
N PRO A 173 19.76 8.19 16.34
CA PRO A 173 19.04 7.93 15.09
C PRO A 173 19.97 7.20 14.13
N TRP A 174 19.42 6.29 13.34
CA TRP A 174 20.23 5.52 12.39
C TRP A 174 20.86 6.42 11.32
N GLY A 175 22.06 6.02 10.84
CA GLY A 175 22.84 6.79 9.87
C GLY A 175 23.89 7.70 10.47
N GLN A 176 24.24 7.57 11.75
CA GLN A 176 25.38 8.27 12.38
C GLN A 176 26.43 7.32 12.92
#